data_8dc4440235877ea341d92f1a6b312c94
#
_entry.id   8dc4440235877ea341d92f1a6b312c94
#
_cell.length_a   1.000
_cell.length_b   1.000
_cell.length_c   1.000
_cell.angle_alpha   90.00
_cell.angle_beta   90.00
_cell.angle_gamma   90.00
#
_symmetry.space_group_name_H-M   'P 1'
#
loop_
_entity.id
_entity.type
_entity.pdbx_description
1 polymer ?
#
loop_
_entity_poly.entity_id
_entity_poly.type
_entity_poly.pdbx_seq_one_letter_code
_entity_poly.pdbx_strand_id
1 'polypeptide(L)'
;VHNYHLDWQNLLGVCHGGSQPNVEDAEERFSKRKIDRSCDVPKGGKPINERILNPLEIPADVRIYRYAAHTGRMIVDEDTCPPELVRKARNTIRELNLNAPRLMRMRREAIMVLEDEIENALAAGVEMEEFLTILAENFLLPDDNGNCQAFFSVIRWFLGPAAENVLSKYGYAI
;
A
#
# COMPACT_ATOMS: atom_id res chain seq x y z
N VAL A 1 -4.65 14.92 31.42
CA VAL A 1 -4.50 13.67 30.63
C VAL A 1 -5.02 13.95 29.24
N HIS A 2 -4.16 13.86 28.22
CA HIS A 2 -4.56 14.05 26.83
C HIS A 2 -5.45 12.87 26.37
N ASN A 3 -6.61 13.18 25.79
CA ASN A 3 -7.52 12.15 25.29
C ASN A 3 -7.21 11.84 23.82
N TYR A 4 -6.31 10.94 23.59
CA TYR A 4 -5.88 10.53 22.25
C TYR A 4 -7.01 9.95 21.36
N HIS A 5 -8.14 9.52 21.93
CA HIS A 5 -9.29 9.03 21.16
C HIS A 5 -10.02 10.14 20.40
N LEU A 6 -9.83 11.40 20.80
CA LEU A 6 -10.43 12.58 20.17
C LEU A 6 -9.41 13.38 19.34
N ASP A 7 -8.17 12.93 19.29
CA ASP A 7 -7.12 13.55 18.49
C ASP A 7 -7.13 12.96 17.07
N TRP A 8 -7.57 13.77 16.11
CA TRP A 8 -7.66 13.35 14.72
C TRP A 8 -6.28 12.96 14.14
N GLN A 9 -5.18 13.51 14.64
CA GLN A 9 -3.81 13.15 14.25
C GLN A 9 -3.42 11.72 14.70
N ASN A 10 -4.16 11.17 15.66
CA ASN A 10 -4.00 9.78 16.09
C ASN A 10 -4.90 8.80 15.35
N LEU A 11 -5.65 9.26 14.36
CA LEU A 11 -6.55 8.44 13.55
C LEU A 11 -5.86 8.03 12.24
N LEU A 12 -5.88 6.74 11.96
CA LEU A 12 -5.40 6.18 10.70
C LEU A 12 -6.60 5.69 9.88
N GLY A 13 -6.63 6.10 8.62
CA GLY A 13 -7.57 5.55 7.67
C GLY A 13 -7.29 4.06 7.44
N VAL A 14 -8.30 3.22 7.58
CA VAL A 14 -8.22 1.78 7.30
C VAL A 14 -9.25 1.39 6.26
N CYS A 15 -8.92 0.41 5.43
CA CYS A 15 -9.90 -0.15 4.50
C CYS A 15 -10.97 -0.95 5.26
N HIS A 16 -12.08 -1.27 4.60
CA HIS A 16 -13.17 -2.04 5.20
C HIS A 16 -12.77 -3.45 5.69
N GLY A 17 -11.51 -3.86 5.53
CA GLY A 17 -10.97 -5.10 6.09
C GLY A 17 -11.67 -6.38 5.64
N GLY A 18 -12.41 -6.35 4.53
CA GLY A 18 -13.29 -7.44 4.08
C GLY A 18 -14.67 -7.38 4.71
N SER A 19 -15.05 -6.28 5.41
CA SER A 19 -16.42 -6.03 5.82
C SER A 19 -17.26 -5.44 4.68
N GLN A 20 -18.57 -5.57 4.79
CA GLN A 20 -19.52 -4.97 3.88
C GLN A 20 -20.03 -3.65 4.47
N PRO A 21 -19.73 -2.48 3.86
CA PRO A 21 -20.00 -1.19 4.49
C PRO A 21 -21.48 -0.87 4.69
N ASN A 22 -22.39 -1.50 3.92
CA ASN A 22 -23.82 -1.23 3.94
C ASN A 22 -24.64 -2.25 4.74
N VAL A 23 -23.97 -3.12 5.51
CA VAL A 23 -24.65 -4.11 6.36
C VAL A 23 -24.60 -3.64 7.81
N GLU A 24 -25.75 -3.36 8.41
CA GLU A 24 -25.87 -2.86 9.77
C GLU A 24 -25.59 -3.93 10.82
N ASP A 25 -25.96 -5.19 10.53
CA ASP A 25 -25.72 -6.31 11.44
C ASP A 25 -24.21 -6.59 11.54
N ALA A 26 -23.68 -6.50 12.78
CA ALA A 26 -22.26 -6.70 13.05
C ALA A 26 -21.78 -8.12 12.70
N GLU A 27 -22.62 -9.14 12.80
CA GLU A 27 -22.25 -10.53 12.47
C GLU A 27 -22.25 -10.78 10.96
N GLU A 28 -23.15 -10.16 10.23
CA GLU A 28 -23.23 -10.27 8.77
C GLU A 28 -22.28 -9.32 8.04
N ARG A 29 -21.86 -8.24 8.70
CA ARG A 29 -20.97 -7.20 8.15
C ARG A 29 -19.63 -7.75 7.70
N PHE A 30 -19.10 -8.77 8.36
CA PHE A 30 -17.79 -9.32 8.04
C PHE A 30 -17.88 -10.49 7.07
N SER A 31 -16.88 -10.58 6.19
CA SER A 31 -16.73 -11.76 5.34
C SER A 31 -16.77 -13.03 6.18
N LYS A 32 -17.60 -14.01 5.78
CA LYS A 32 -17.71 -15.32 6.44
C LYS A 32 -16.36 -16.05 6.45
N ARG A 33 -15.57 -15.87 5.40
CA ARG A 33 -14.23 -16.47 5.29
C ARG A 33 -13.20 -15.60 6.00
N LYS A 34 -12.69 -16.07 7.14
CA LYS A 34 -11.65 -15.35 7.92
C LYS A 34 -10.40 -15.00 7.10
N ILE A 35 -10.07 -15.81 6.09
CA ILE A 35 -8.92 -15.59 5.21
C ILE A 35 -9.05 -14.31 4.38
N ASP A 36 -10.26 -13.84 4.11
CA ASP A 36 -10.51 -12.63 3.33
C ASP A 36 -10.52 -11.35 4.19
N ARG A 37 -10.50 -11.49 5.52
CA ARG A 37 -10.44 -10.37 6.44
C ARG A 37 -9.02 -9.82 6.52
N SER A 38 -8.88 -8.49 6.51
CA SER A 38 -7.59 -7.79 6.51
C SER A 38 -7.65 -6.51 7.35
N CYS A 39 -6.51 -5.84 7.48
CA CYS A 39 -6.34 -4.58 8.19
C CYS A 39 -6.69 -4.69 9.69
N ASP A 40 -7.59 -3.89 10.21
CA ASP A 40 -7.99 -3.89 11.61
C ASP A 40 -8.88 -5.07 12.01
N VAL A 41 -9.62 -5.66 11.05
CA VAL A 41 -10.58 -6.73 11.32
C VAL A 41 -9.92 -7.97 11.94
N PRO A 42 -8.84 -8.56 11.41
CA PRO A 42 -8.16 -9.68 12.06
C PRO A 42 -7.43 -9.30 13.35
N LYS A 43 -7.03 -8.03 13.48
CA LYS A 43 -6.44 -7.49 14.71
C LYS A 43 -7.45 -7.50 15.85
N GLY A 44 -8.69 -7.05 15.58
CA GLY A 44 -9.70 -6.84 16.61
C GLY A 44 -9.19 -5.95 17.75
N GLY A 45 -9.48 -6.31 18.99
CA GLY A 45 -9.02 -5.59 20.19
C GLY A 45 -7.60 -5.93 20.67
N LYS A 46 -6.80 -6.67 19.91
CA LYS A 46 -5.45 -7.07 20.36
C LYS A 46 -4.49 -5.89 20.43
N PRO A 47 -3.72 -5.73 21.52
CA PRO A 47 -2.68 -4.71 21.64
C PRO A 47 -1.45 -5.13 20.84
N ILE A 48 -1.35 -4.66 19.59
CA ILE A 48 -0.24 -5.02 18.69
C ILE A 48 0.65 -3.83 18.33
N ASN A 49 0.39 -2.64 18.86
CA ASN A 49 1.04 -1.40 18.44
C ASN A 49 2.58 -1.45 18.50
N GLU A 50 3.15 -2.07 19.52
CA GLU A 50 4.61 -2.22 19.64
C GLU A 50 5.19 -3.29 18.70
N ARG A 51 4.35 -4.17 18.17
CA ARG A 51 4.75 -5.32 17.36
C ARG A 51 4.70 -5.09 15.87
N ILE A 52 3.92 -4.09 15.42
CA ILE A 52 3.75 -3.71 14.02
C ILE A 52 4.37 -2.35 13.75
N LEU A 53 4.49 -2.00 12.48
CA LEU A 53 4.89 -0.67 12.07
C LEU A 53 3.78 0.34 12.35
N ASN A 54 4.18 1.53 12.82
CA ASN A 54 3.34 2.70 12.78
C ASN A 54 3.64 3.45 11.48
N PRO A 55 2.69 3.59 10.54
CA PRO A 55 2.94 4.25 9.27
C PRO A 55 3.35 5.73 9.42
N LEU A 56 2.96 6.39 10.51
CA LEU A 56 3.35 7.79 10.79
C LEU A 56 4.82 7.95 11.20
N GLU A 57 5.49 6.85 11.57
CA GLU A 57 6.89 6.84 11.99
C GLU A 57 7.84 6.39 10.86
N ILE A 58 7.30 6.01 9.71
CA ILE A 58 8.10 5.57 8.56
C ILE A 58 8.50 6.80 7.74
N PRO A 59 9.81 7.05 7.53
CA PRO A 59 10.24 8.13 6.64
C PRO A 59 9.69 7.93 5.23
N ALA A 60 9.27 9.02 4.59
CA ALA A 60 8.59 8.96 3.29
C ALA A 60 9.49 8.44 2.15
N ASP A 61 10.81 8.62 2.26
CA ASP A 61 11.82 8.13 1.34
C ASP A 61 12.18 6.65 1.50
N VAL A 62 11.71 6.00 2.59
CA VAL A 62 12.00 4.59 2.87
C VAL A 62 10.99 3.67 2.22
N ARG A 63 11.47 2.65 1.51
CA ARG A 63 10.66 1.52 1.04
C ARG A 63 10.81 0.34 1.98
N ILE A 64 9.69 -0.07 2.56
CA ILE A 64 9.63 -1.21 3.50
C ILE A 64 9.28 -2.51 2.76
N TYR A 65 8.48 -2.41 1.71
CA TYR A 65 7.87 -3.56 1.06
C TYR A 65 8.15 -3.61 -0.44
N ARG A 66 8.27 -4.84 -0.93
CA ARG A 66 8.24 -5.19 -2.34
C ARG A 66 7.08 -6.15 -2.61
N TYR A 67 6.77 -6.39 -3.86
CA TYR A 67 5.64 -7.20 -4.26
C TYR A 67 6.05 -8.26 -5.28
N ALA A 68 5.42 -9.43 -5.22
CA ALA A 68 5.56 -10.42 -6.28
C ALA A 68 4.58 -10.05 -7.41
N ALA A 69 5.10 -9.58 -8.55
CA ALA A 69 4.28 -9.03 -9.65
C ALA A 69 3.16 -9.97 -10.09
N HIS A 70 3.44 -11.26 -10.23
CA HIS A 70 2.47 -12.26 -10.70
C HIS A 70 1.37 -12.63 -9.70
N THR A 71 1.50 -12.28 -8.41
CA THR A 71 0.52 -12.62 -7.38
C THR A 71 -0.02 -11.43 -6.60
N GLY A 72 0.63 -10.27 -6.65
CA GLY A 72 0.36 -9.13 -5.80
C GLY A 72 0.73 -9.36 -4.31
N ARG A 73 1.51 -10.42 -4.00
CA ARG A 73 1.93 -10.74 -2.64
C ARG A 73 2.91 -9.69 -2.12
N MET A 74 2.61 -9.12 -0.96
CA MET A 74 3.49 -8.20 -0.23
C MET A 74 4.57 -8.97 0.53
N ILE A 75 5.81 -8.53 0.42
CA ILE A 75 7.00 -9.12 1.04
C ILE A 75 7.82 -7.96 1.62
N VAL A 76 8.50 -8.17 2.74
CA VAL A 76 9.47 -7.19 3.25
C VAL A 76 10.64 -7.11 2.27
N ASP A 77 10.99 -5.91 1.87
CA ASP A 77 12.14 -5.65 1.01
C ASP A 77 13.38 -5.49 1.90
N GLU A 78 14.11 -6.58 2.11
CA GLU A 78 15.25 -6.59 3.02
C GLU A 78 16.46 -5.79 2.49
N ASP A 79 16.45 -5.43 1.21
CA ASP A 79 17.50 -4.60 0.60
C ASP A 79 17.31 -3.10 0.91
N THR A 80 16.07 -2.66 1.12
CA THR A 80 15.71 -1.25 1.35
C THR A 80 15.09 -0.99 2.72
N CYS A 81 14.54 -2.01 3.38
CA CYS A 81 13.95 -1.89 4.70
C CYS A 81 15.07 -1.80 5.76
N PRO A 82 15.06 -0.78 6.64
CA PRO A 82 15.99 -0.71 7.76
C PRO A 82 15.96 -2.00 8.60
N PRO A 83 17.12 -2.58 8.94
CA PRO A 83 17.19 -3.87 9.63
C PRO A 83 16.38 -3.94 10.93
N GLU A 84 16.31 -2.84 11.67
CA GLU A 84 15.55 -2.71 12.91
C GLU A 84 14.02 -2.79 12.69
N LEU A 85 13.54 -2.45 11.47
CA LEU A 85 12.13 -2.47 11.11
C LEU A 85 11.65 -3.79 10.51
N VAL A 86 12.56 -4.64 10.00
CA VAL A 86 12.24 -5.90 9.30
C VAL A 86 11.29 -6.78 10.12
N ARG A 87 11.54 -6.95 11.42
CA ARG A 87 10.70 -7.78 12.29
C ARG A 87 9.28 -7.18 12.42
N LYS A 88 9.18 -5.87 12.63
CA LYS A 88 7.89 -5.18 12.71
C LYS A 88 7.16 -5.23 11.36
N ALA A 89 7.86 -5.07 10.25
CA ALA A 89 7.32 -5.16 8.90
C ALA A 89 6.70 -6.54 8.61
N ARG A 90 7.42 -7.61 8.93
CA ARG A 90 6.89 -8.99 8.82
C ARG A 90 5.66 -9.21 9.70
N ASN A 91 5.70 -8.70 10.93
CA ASN A 91 4.57 -8.79 11.85
C ASN A 91 3.35 -8.00 11.31
N THR A 92 3.57 -6.81 10.73
CA THR A 92 2.50 -6.00 10.13
C THR A 92 1.75 -6.78 9.05
N ILE A 93 2.48 -7.42 8.12
CA ILE A 93 1.87 -8.29 7.10
C ILE A 93 1.01 -9.38 7.74
N ARG A 94 1.53 -10.05 8.77
CA ARG A 94 0.86 -11.19 9.41
C ARG A 94 -0.33 -10.78 10.26
N GLU A 95 -0.14 -9.83 11.18
CA GLU A 95 -1.17 -9.45 12.16
C GLU A 95 -2.36 -8.75 11.49
N LEU A 96 -2.09 -7.99 10.41
CA LEU A 96 -3.13 -7.31 9.64
C LEU A 96 -3.59 -8.13 8.42
N ASN A 97 -3.08 -9.34 8.23
CA ASN A 97 -3.37 -10.21 7.07
C ASN A 97 -3.31 -9.44 5.73
N LEU A 98 -2.22 -8.69 5.52
CA LEU A 98 -2.08 -7.87 4.32
C LEU A 98 -1.90 -8.68 3.02
N ASN A 99 -1.73 -9.99 3.13
CA ASN A 99 -1.74 -10.93 2.01
C ASN A 99 -3.06 -11.70 1.90
N ALA A 100 -4.17 -11.15 2.40
CA ALA A 100 -5.50 -11.68 2.11
C ALA A 100 -5.72 -11.79 0.59
N PRO A 101 -6.35 -12.88 0.09
CA PRO A 101 -6.50 -13.14 -1.35
C PRO A 101 -7.10 -11.95 -2.11
N ARG A 102 -8.05 -11.23 -1.50
CA ARG A 102 -8.64 -10.03 -2.07
C ARG A 102 -7.60 -8.93 -2.30
N LEU A 103 -6.73 -8.63 -1.30
CA LEU A 103 -5.71 -7.59 -1.42
C LEU A 103 -4.63 -7.96 -2.42
N MET A 104 -4.25 -9.24 -2.46
CA MET A 104 -3.30 -9.73 -3.45
C MET A 104 -3.83 -9.55 -4.87
N ARG A 105 -5.09 -9.93 -5.13
CA ARG A 105 -5.73 -9.75 -6.43
C ARG A 105 -5.77 -8.27 -6.84
N MET A 106 -6.22 -7.38 -5.96
CA MET A 106 -6.30 -5.94 -6.26
C MET A 106 -4.94 -5.32 -6.57
N ARG A 107 -3.88 -5.76 -5.87
CA ARG A 107 -2.50 -5.33 -6.19
C ARG A 107 -2.04 -5.87 -7.53
N ARG A 108 -2.37 -7.13 -7.83
CA ARG A 108 -2.06 -7.72 -9.14
C ARG A 108 -2.77 -6.95 -10.27
N GLU A 109 -4.02 -6.59 -10.09
CA GLU A 109 -4.78 -5.76 -11.04
C GLU A 109 -4.10 -4.40 -11.26
N ALA A 110 -3.64 -3.74 -10.19
CA ALA A 110 -2.91 -2.48 -10.31
C ALA A 110 -1.57 -2.64 -11.08
N ILE A 111 -0.86 -3.74 -10.88
CA ILE A 111 0.37 -4.04 -11.62
C ILE A 111 0.06 -4.31 -13.09
N MET A 112 -1.02 -5.06 -13.39
CA MET A 112 -1.40 -5.36 -14.77
C MET A 112 -1.66 -4.09 -15.59
N VAL A 113 -2.31 -3.10 -15.00
CA VAL A 113 -2.53 -1.80 -15.68
C VAL A 113 -1.21 -1.18 -16.10
N LEU A 114 -0.19 -1.20 -15.25
CA LEU A 114 1.13 -0.65 -15.57
C LEU A 114 1.87 -1.50 -16.58
N GLU A 115 1.75 -2.84 -16.50
CA GLU A 115 2.33 -3.76 -17.50
C GLU A 115 1.74 -3.50 -18.87
N ASP A 116 0.42 -3.34 -18.98
CA ASP A 116 -0.29 -3.07 -20.25
C ASP A 116 0.12 -1.70 -20.84
N GLU A 117 0.24 -0.66 -20.02
CA GLU A 117 0.71 0.66 -20.48
C GLU A 117 2.14 0.60 -21.04
N ILE A 118 3.04 -0.11 -20.35
CA ILE A 118 4.43 -0.28 -20.78
C ILE A 118 4.51 -1.11 -22.08
N GLU A 119 3.73 -2.18 -22.17
CA GLU A 119 3.68 -3.02 -23.39
C GLU A 119 3.18 -2.21 -24.59
N ASN A 120 2.13 -1.40 -24.43
CA ASN A 120 1.60 -0.52 -25.46
C ASN A 120 2.63 0.52 -25.92
N ALA A 121 3.35 1.14 -24.98
CA ALA A 121 4.40 2.11 -25.29
C ALA A 121 5.58 1.48 -26.04
N LEU A 122 6.00 0.28 -25.63
CA LEU A 122 7.03 -0.50 -26.33
C LEU A 122 6.61 -0.83 -27.75
N ALA A 123 5.38 -1.27 -27.95
CA ALA A 123 4.84 -1.59 -29.28
C ALA A 123 4.75 -0.34 -30.18
N ALA A 124 4.54 0.84 -29.60
CA ALA A 124 4.53 2.12 -30.30
C ALA A 124 5.93 2.70 -30.55
N GLY A 125 6.99 2.07 -30.03
CA GLY A 125 8.37 2.54 -30.19
C GLY A 125 8.69 3.80 -29.38
N VAL A 126 7.98 4.01 -28.26
CA VAL A 126 8.20 5.17 -27.37
C VAL A 126 9.50 4.99 -26.60
N GLU A 127 10.22 6.09 -26.35
CA GLU A 127 11.41 6.09 -25.53
C GLU A 127 11.02 5.78 -24.06
N MET A 128 11.62 4.72 -23.50
CA MET A 128 11.12 4.11 -22.28
C MET A 128 11.42 4.93 -21.01
N GLU A 129 12.56 5.59 -20.94
CA GLU A 129 12.95 6.36 -19.75
C GLU A 129 12.02 7.57 -19.55
N GLU A 130 11.71 8.28 -20.64
CA GLU A 130 10.76 9.39 -20.62
C GLU A 130 9.35 8.89 -20.30
N PHE A 131 8.93 7.78 -20.94
CA PHE A 131 7.62 7.21 -20.71
C PHE A 131 7.40 6.78 -19.25
N LEU A 132 8.37 6.09 -18.63
CA LEU A 132 8.28 5.68 -17.24
C LEU A 132 8.22 6.87 -16.28
N THR A 133 8.88 7.99 -16.63
CA THR A 133 8.78 9.23 -15.86
C THR A 133 7.37 9.81 -15.92
N ILE A 134 6.78 9.92 -17.12
CA ILE A 134 5.41 10.38 -17.32
C ILE A 134 4.42 9.46 -16.58
N LEU A 135 4.63 8.15 -16.66
CA LEU A 135 3.79 7.17 -15.98
C LEU A 135 3.87 7.34 -14.46
N ALA A 136 5.07 7.57 -13.92
CA ALA A 136 5.26 7.85 -12.49
C ALA A 136 4.57 9.15 -12.06
N GLU A 137 4.64 10.21 -12.85
CA GLU A 137 3.93 11.47 -12.58
C GLU A 137 2.41 11.27 -12.56
N ASN A 138 1.87 10.55 -13.55
CA ASN A 138 0.43 10.31 -13.65
C ASN A 138 -0.15 9.44 -12.52
N PHE A 139 0.63 8.48 -12.02
CA PHE A 139 0.14 7.52 -11.03
C PHE A 139 0.55 7.82 -9.59
N LEU A 140 1.57 8.64 -9.37
CA LEU A 140 2.10 8.89 -8.03
C LEU A 140 1.81 10.31 -7.53
N LEU A 141 1.57 11.26 -8.42
CA LEU A 141 1.20 12.61 -7.99
C LEU A 141 -0.31 12.68 -7.70
N PRO A 142 -0.72 13.53 -6.74
CA PRO A 142 -2.13 13.74 -6.46
C PRO A 142 -2.88 14.30 -7.67
N ASP A 143 -4.14 13.94 -7.80
CA ASP A 143 -5.06 14.54 -8.75
C ASP A 143 -5.40 16.02 -8.37
N ASP A 144 -6.19 16.69 -9.20
CA ASP A 144 -6.62 18.07 -8.96
C ASP A 144 -7.40 18.28 -7.64
N ASN A 145 -7.87 17.20 -7.02
CA ASN A 145 -8.56 17.21 -5.74
C ASN A 145 -7.63 16.82 -4.57
N GLY A 146 -6.35 16.58 -4.83
CA GLY A 146 -5.37 16.17 -3.83
C GLY A 146 -5.44 14.67 -3.46
N ASN A 147 -6.09 13.82 -4.26
CA ASN A 147 -6.18 12.40 -3.99
C ASN A 147 -5.04 11.65 -4.69
N CYS A 148 -4.37 10.77 -3.94
CA CYS A 148 -3.40 9.83 -4.50
C CYS A 148 -4.10 8.59 -5.05
N GLN A 149 -3.50 7.95 -6.05
CA GLN A 149 -3.97 6.69 -6.60
C GLN A 149 -3.95 5.57 -5.56
N ALA A 150 -4.95 4.69 -5.65
CA ALA A 150 -4.98 3.48 -4.83
C ALA A 150 -3.74 2.62 -5.11
N PHE A 151 -3.25 1.93 -4.07
CA PHE A 151 -2.06 1.10 -4.16
C PHE A 151 -0.76 1.84 -4.49
N PHE A 152 -0.65 3.09 -4.09
CA PHE A 152 0.53 3.95 -4.25
C PHE A 152 1.86 3.20 -4.02
N SER A 153 2.00 2.46 -2.92
CA SER A 153 3.23 1.73 -2.60
C SER A 153 3.55 0.59 -3.58
N VAL A 154 2.54 0.00 -4.22
CA VAL A 154 2.70 -1.01 -5.28
C VAL A 154 3.23 -0.35 -6.54
N ILE A 155 2.63 0.76 -6.94
CA ILE A 155 2.99 1.55 -8.11
C ILE A 155 4.42 2.08 -7.96
N ARG A 156 4.73 2.69 -6.81
CA ARG A 156 6.08 3.17 -6.47
C ARG A 156 7.12 2.05 -6.57
N TRP A 157 6.83 0.88 -6.01
CA TRP A 157 7.73 -0.27 -6.11
C TRP A 157 7.91 -0.73 -7.55
N PHE A 158 6.83 -0.84 -8.33
CA PHE A 158 6.84 -1.37 -9.68
C PHE A 158 7.63 -0.46 -10.64
N LEU A 159 7.42 0.85 -10.56
CA LEU A 159 8.11 1.83 -11.39
C LEU A 159 9.56 2.11 -10.93
N GLY A 160 9.93 1.67 -9.74
CA GLY A 160 11.30 1.67 -9.25
C GLY A 160 12.01 3.03 -9.32
N PRO A 161 13.15 3.13 -10.03
CA PRO A 161 13.92 4.39 -10.09
C PRO A 161 13.14 5.58 -10.66
N ALA A 162 12.26 5.37 -11.65
CA ALA A 162 11.44 6.43 -12.22
C ALA A 162 10.50 7.04 -11.16
N ALA A 163 9.88 6.18 -10.33
CA ALA A 163 9.07 6.62 -9.20
C ALA A 163 9.88 7.45 -8.19
N GLU A 164 11.06 6.95 -7.79
CA GLU A 164 11.91 7.66 -6.81
C GLU A 164 12.38 9.02 -7.35
N ASN A 165 12.74 9.11 -8.64
CA ASN A 165 13.13 10.35 -9.28
C ASN A 165 11.99 11.39 -9.27
N VAL A 166 10.76 10.97 -9.55
CA VAL A 166 9.59 11.85 -9.49
C VAL A 166 9.33 12.28 -8.05
N LEU A 167 9.20 11.34 -7.11
CA LEU A 167 8.87 11.64 -5.72
C LEU A 167 9.90 12.55 -5.05
N SER A 168 11.18 12.35 -5.34
CA SER A 168 12.25 13.19 -4.79
C SER A 168 12.17 14.65 -5.22
N LYS A 169 11.72 14.94 -6.46
CA LYS A 169 11.50 16.31 -6.94
C LYS A 169 10.46 17.07 -6.11
N TYR A 170 9.50 16.34 -5.53
CA TYR A 170 8.45 16.88 -4.65
C TYR A 170 8.77 16.71 -3.16
N GLY A 171 10.02 16.33 -2.82
CA GLY A 171 10.46 16.14 -1.42
C GLY A 171 9.69 15.07 -0.67
N TYR A 172 9.06 14.13 -1.39
CA TYR A 172 8.15 13.11 -0.86
C TYR A 172 6.93 13.68 -0.11
N ALA A 173 6.67 14.97 -0.26
CA ALA A 173 5.50 15.66 0.33
C ALA A 173 4.32 15.59 -0.64
N ILE A 174 3.60 14.46 -0.63
CA ILE A 174 2.48 14.19 -1.52
C ILE A 174 1.22 13.95 -0.69
#